data_1463ae8ae14d2327f9a9fc3a1cc6c711
#
_entry.id   1463ae8ae14d2327f9a9fc3a1cc6c711
#
_cell.length_a   1.000
_cell.length_b   1.000
_cell.length_c   1.000
_cell.angle_alpha   90.00
_cell.angle_beta   90.00
_cell.angle_gamma   90.00
#
_symmetry.space_group_name_H-M   'P 1'
#
loop_
_entity.id
_entity.type
_entity.pdbx_description
1 polymer ?
#
loop_
_entity_poly.entity_id
_entity_poly.type
_entity_poly.pdbx_seq_one_letter_code
_entity_poly.pdbx_strand_id
1 'polypeptide(L)'
;MKSNCLVFGNGKSIKDFDFRSIDKNKYSWIGCCLAFRHWDKIDCYPDIYVNVDKVVCKNNEVIDFIKQKKCGLYLLSKSILEKVDLSHRDDIVYIEELMMDCRSVFKYARNYCSGSSAVLMALDLFQTIEIAGFDCDYVEFIPECEKLQDGTLRITKTPENNPNYFFDDYQREGDIYNVPNGKRVHLRSWQELSEINRHLSFMYSDCKRTITNYNDKKSISEYFKTKSLKYLMGQSLTRSVKTTVAFCVPTTSNNMNWKTLEETHLYTILLPSIYNLTSDFNIELYLGFDHDDKLFSTIDLPKAYKDIKMNWISFEGCKGNPCKIWSDLSKRAIDDGIDYLQIGGDDIMYDGRKEWLGKFIKLLKKNNNVGYSAGFSNNDRIPTQFLLHKKHFECFGWIYPPQIHNWFCDDFLFGLYRNKGNWCKEYHHQNMGGEPRYQPKNDKKLCEMLIKRHKKLLNNLN
;
A
#
# COMPACT_ATOMS: atom_id res chain seq x y z
N MET A 1 -3.38 5.69 -4.52
CA MET A 1 -4.25 4.64 -3.93
C MET A 1 -3.40 3.71 -3.08
N LYS A 2 -3.95 3.10 -2.03
CA LYS A 2 -3.24 2.08 -1.24
C LYS A 2 -3.03 0.84 -2.10
N SER A 3 -1.92 0.15 -1.96
CA SER A 3 -1.63 -1.06 -2.74
C SER A 3 -2.38 -2.30 -2.26
N ASN A 4 -2.87 -2.29 -1.00
CA ASN A 4 -3.46 -3.43 -0.32
C ASN A 4 -4.96 -3.23 -0.10
N CYS A 5 -5.73 -4.28 -0.32
CA CYS A 5 -7.18 -4.28 -0.13
C CYS A 5 -7.63 -5.46 0.71
N LEU A 6 -8.50 -5.22 1.68
CA LEU A 6 -9.29 -6.23 2.38
C LEU A 6 -10.68 -6.31 1.74
N VAL A 7 -11.14 -7.50 1.38
CA VAL A 7 -12.48 -7.69 0.85
C VAL A 7 -13.24 -8.62 1.79
N PHE A 8 -14.34 -8.13 2.32
CA PHE A 8 -15.17 -8.89 3.23
C PHE A 8 -16.46 -9.37 2.56
N GLY A 9 -16.64 -10.68 2.56
CA GLY A 9 -17.95 -11.30 2.43
C GLY A 9 -18.73 -11.18 3.73
N ASN A 10 -19.93 -11.77 3.74
CA ASN A 10 -20.85 -11.63 4.88
C ASN A 10 -21.01 -12.94 5.66
N GLY A 11 -20.14 -13.90 5.43
CA GLY A 11 -20.21 -15.22 6.02
C GLY A 11 -19.91 -15.24 7.51
N LYS A 12 -20.39 -16.29 8.18
CA LYS A 12 -20.30 -16.47 9.63
C LYS A 12 -18.87 -16.58 10.17
N SER A 13 -17.92 -16.94 9.31
CA SER A 13 -16.50 -17.06 9.66
C SER A 13 -15.86 -15.77 10.19
N ILE A 14 -16.45 -14.60 9.91
CA ILE A 14 -15.95 -13.30 10.38
C ILE A 14 -16.78 -12.71 11.55
N LYS A 15 -17.58 -13.54 12.25
CA LYS A 15 -18.46 -13.07 13.34
C LYS A 15 -17.72 -12.25 14.40
N ASP A 16 -16.51 -12.67 14.75
CA ASP A 16 -15.71 -12.03 15.81
C ASP A 16 -14.71 -10.99 15.27
N PHE A 17 -14.80 -10.60 13.99
CA PHE A 17 -13.89 -9.64 13.41
C PHE A 17 -14.28 -8.20 13.78
N ASP A 18 -13.37 -7.47 14.41
CA ASP A 18 -13.55 -6.03 14.68
C ASP A 18 -13.08 -5.18 13.50
N PHE A 19 -14.02 -4.67 12.71
CA PHE A 19 -13.72 -3.80 11.54
C PHE A 19 -13.03 -2.50 11.92
N ARG A 20 -13.17 -2.01 13.16
CA ARG A 20 -12.47 -0.81 13.64
C ARG A 20 -10.97 -1.05 13.82
N SER A 21 -10.56 -2.31 13.91
CA SER A 21 -9.15 -2.70 14.00
C SER A 21 -8.40 -2.64 12.67
N ILE A 22 -9.11 -2.41 11.56
CA ILE A 22 -8.48 -2.28 10.23
C ILE A 22 -7.59 -1.05 10.19
N ASP A 23 -6.30 -1.26 9.92
CA ASP A 23 -5.36 -0.16 9.68
C ASP A 23 -5.69 0.56 8.37
N LYS A 24 -6.43 1.65 8.49
CA LYS A 24 -6.84 2.49 7.35
C LYS A 24 -5.69 3.18 6.62
N ASN A 25 -4.46 3.15 7.16
CA ASN A 25 -3.29 3.66 6.44
C ASN A 25 -2.69 2.59 5.51
N LYS A 26 -2.85 1.32 5.87
CA LYS A 26 -2.31 0.18 5.12
C LYS A 26 -3.30 -0.38 4.11
N TYR A 27 -4.57 -0.48 4.49
CA TYR A 27 -5.60 -1.11 3.69
C TYR A 27 -6.68 -0.13 3.26
N SER A 28 -7.14 -0.27 2.03
CA SER A 28 -8.52 0.01 1.69
C SER A 28 -9.34 -1.24 1.95
N TRP A 29 -10.62 -1.11 2.27
CA TRP A 29 -11.45 -2.28 2.41
C TRP A 29 -12.78 -2.15 1.68
N ILE A 30 -13.28 -3.29 1.23
CA ILE A 30 -14.51 -3.44 0.45
C ILE A 30 -15.47 -4.31 1.22
N GLY A 31 -16.70 -3.84 1.33
CA GLY A 31 -17.79 -4.62 1.89
C GLY A 31 -19.01 -4.63 0.98
N CYS A 32 -19.98 -5.52 1.25
CA CYS A 32 -21.08 -5.72 0.32
C CYS A 32 -22.46 -5.95 0.97
N CYS A 33 -23.47 -5.74 0.16
CA CYS A 33 -24.90 -6.01 0.45
C CYS A 33 -25.41 -5.38 1.74
N LEU A 34 -26.11 -6.14 2.59
CA LEU A 34 -26.74 -5.62 3.80
C LEU A 34 -25.80 -5.49 5.02
N ALA A 35 -24.50 -5.71 4.84
CA ALA A 35 -23.53 -5.59 5.93
C ALA A 35 -23.44 -4.17 6.51
N PHE A 36 -23.91 -3.14 5.80
CA PHE A 36 -23.99 -1.78 6.32
C PHE A 36 -24.84 -1.69 7.60
N ARG A 37 -25.80 -2.58 7.79
CA ARG A 37 -26.59 -2.69 9.03
C ARG A 37 -25.73 -2.93 10.27
N HIS A 38 -24.61 -3.65 10.12
CA HIS A 38 -23.62 -3.81 11.17
C HIS A 38 -22.69 -2.61 11.26
N TRP A 39 -22.23 -2.08 10.11
CA TRP A 39 -21.32 -0.94 10.07
C TRP A 39 -21.95 0.32 10.67
N ASP A 40 -23.25 0.53 10.48
CA ASP A 40 -24.00 1.62 11.13
C ASP A 40 -23.97 1.49 12.68
N LYS A 41 -24.02 0.27 13.23
CA LYS A 41 -23.95 0.05 14.68
C LYS A 41 -22.60 0.38 15.29
N ILE A 42 -21.53 0.20 14.52
CA ILE A 42 -20.14 0.41 14.98
C ILE A 42 -19.51 1.70 14.45
N ASP A 43 -20.24 2.48 13.67
CA ASP A 43 -19.78 3.70 12.97
C ASP A 43 -18.45 3.49 12.21
N CYS A 44 -18.36 2.40 11.45
CA CYS A 44 -17.14 2.05 10.71
C CYS A 44 -17.50 1.52 9.32
N TYR A 45 -17.13 2.24 8.26
CA TYR A 45 -17.59 2.02 6.90
C TYR A 45 -16.43 1.64 5.97
N PRO A 46 -16.71 0.82 4.91
CA PRO A 46 -15.74 0.50 3.86
C PRO A 46 -15.38 1.71 3.01
N ASP A 47 -14.21 1.67 2.39
CA ASP A 47 -13.85 2.64 1.34
C ASP A 47 -14.72 2.42 0.08
N ILE A 48 -15.06 1.15 -0.21
CA ILE A 48 -15.88 0.77 -1.37
C ILE A 48 -17.03 -0.13 -0.93
N TYR A 49 -18.24 0.23 -1.32
CA TYR A 49 -19.45 -0.56 -1.12
C TYR A 49 -19.89 -1.24 -2.42
N VAL A 50 -20.20 -2.54 -2.36
CA VAL A 50 -20.60 -3.33 -3.52
C VAL A 50 -21.98 -3.97 -3.29
N ASN A 51 -22.93 -3.67 -4.16
CA ASN A 51 -24.21 -4.35 -4.20
C ASN A 51 -24.71 -4.47 -5.64
N VAL A 52 -24.53 -5.64 -6.24
CA VAL A 52 -24.94 -5.93 -7.61
C VAL A 52 -26.13 -6.88 -7.68
N ASP A 53 -26.70 -7.28 -6.55
CA ASP A 53 -27.93 -8.06 -6.51
C ASP A 53 -29.11 -7.18 -6.88
N LYS A 54 -29.79 -7.55 -7.97
CA LYS A 54 -30.90 -6.76 -8.54
C LYS A 54 -32.11 -6.62 -7.62
N VAL A 55 -32.29 -7.55 -6.69
CA VAL A 55 -33.40 -7.51 -5.71
C VAL A 55 -32.97 -6.68 -4.51
N VAL A 56 -31.79 -6.98 -3.93
CA VAL A 56 -31.28 -6.29 -2.74
C VAL A 56 -31.00 -4.81 -3.02
N CYS A 57 -30.54 -4.46 -4.23
CA CYS A 57 -30.35 -3.06 -4.63
C CYS A 57 -31.62 -2.19 -4.51
N LYS A 58 -32.81 -2.80 -4.63
CA LYS A 58 -34.11 -2.10 -4.56
C LYS A 58 -34.65 -1.97 -3.14
N ASN A 59 -33.95 -2.50 -2.13
CA ASN A 59 -34.32 -2.34 -0.73
C ASN A 59 -34.15 -0.87 -0.31
N ASN A 60 -35.17 -0.32 0.38
CA ASN A 60 -35.18 1.08 0.79
C ASN A 60 -34.02 1.43 1.73
N GLU A 61 -33.65 0.54 2.69
CA GLU A 61 -32.51 0.78 3.57
C GLU A 61 -31.19 0.84 2.79
N VAL A 62 -31.03 0.05 1.71
CA VAL A 62 -29.87 0.14 0.81
C VAL A 62 -29.81 1.49 0.11
N ILE A 63 -30.96 1.94 -0.39
CA ILE A 63 -31.06 3.25 -1.08
C ILE A 63 -30.70 4.38 -0.11
N ASP A 64 -31.23 4.32 1.13
CA ASP A 64 -30.97 5.34 2.15
C ASP A 64 -29.51 5.33 2.60
N PHE A 65 -28.90 4.16 2.74
CA PHE A 65 -27.47 4.04 3.02
C PHE A 65 -26.61 4.67 1.92
N ILE A 66 -26.91 4.40 0.65
CA ILE A 66 -26.19 4.99 -0.50
C ILE A 66 -26.32 6.50 -0.52
N LYS A 67 -27.51 7.05 -0.22
CA LYS A 67 -27.74 8.51 -0.14
C LYS A 67 -26.89 9.19 0.95
N GLN A 68 -26.55 8.49 2.02
CA GLN A 68 -25.73 9.02 3.12
C GLN A 68 -24.26 9.25 2.75
N LYS A 69 -23.77 8.73 1.62
CA LYS A 69 -22.40 8.92 1.10
C LYS A 69 -21.27 8.53 2.10
N LYS A 70 -21.49 7.48 2.88
CA LYS A 70 -20.52 7.00 3.91
C LYS A 70 -19.30 6.28 3.34
N CYS A 71 -19.34 5.86 2.07
CA CYS A 71 -18.26 5.20 1.35
C CYS A 71 -17.71 6.11 0.26
N GLY A 72 -16.45 5.92 -0.12
CA GLY A 72 -15.81 6.72 -1.17
C GLY A 72 -16.19 6.28 -2.59
N LEU A 73 -16.62 5.03 -2.78
CA LEU A 73 -17.03 4.48 -4.07
C LEU A 73 -18.12 3.44 -3.89
N TYR A 74 -19.05 3.39 -4.84
CA TYR A 74 -20.16 2.44 -4.85
C TYR A 74 -20.18 1.67 -6.18
N LEU A 75 -20.17 0.34 -6.14
CA LEU A 75 -20.42 -0.54 -7.28
C LEU A 75 -21.82 -1.14 -7.15
N LEU A 76 -22.71 -0.76 -8.05
CA LEU A 76 -24.14 -1.09 -7.98
C LEU A 76 -24.64 -1.75 -9.26
N SER A 77 -25.78 -2.44 -9.18
CA SER A 77 -26.57 -2.78 -10.38
C SER A 77 -27.43 -1.59 -10.82
N LYS A 78 -27.56 -1.37 -12.13
CA LYS A 78 -28.48 -0.36 -12.70
C LYS A 78 -29.94 -0.55 -12.27
N SER A 79 -30.32 -1.72 -11.77
CA SER A 79 -31.67 -1.97 -11.25
C SER A 79 -32.06 -1.00 -10.12
N ILE A 80 -31.12 -0.39 -9.41
CA ILE A 80 -31.39 0.62 -8.40
C ILE A 80 -32.08 1.86 -8.99
N LEU A 81 -31.78 2.19 -10.25
CA LEU A 81 -32.34 3.36 -10.95
C LEU A 81 -33.86 3.26 -11.18
N GLU A 82 -34.43 2.05 -11.05
CA GLU A 82 -35.87 1.85 -11.06
C GLU A 82 -36.57 2.48 -9.82
N LYS A 83 -35.81 2.76 -8.77
CA LYS A 83 -36.30 3.27 -7.49
C LYS A 83 -35.82 4.67 -7.15
N VAL A 84 -34.64 5.06 -7.63
CA VAL A 84 -34.01 6.34 -7.28
C VAL A 84 -33.10 6.81 -8.41
N ASP A 85 -33.15 8.10 -8.73
CA ASP A 85 -32.20 8.70 -9.66
C ASP A 85 -30.88 9.03 -8.93
N LEU A 86 -29.81 8.36 -9.35
CA LEU A 86 -28.44 8.54 -8.88
C LEU A 86 -27.48 8.93 -10.00
N SER A 87 -28.01 9.28 -11.18
CA SER A 87 -27.22 9.57 -12.39
C SER A 87 -26.27 10.77 -12.25
N HIS A 88 -26.54 11.65 -11.29
CA HIS A 88 -25.74 12.85 -10.99
C HIS A 88 -24.53 12.55 -10.05
N ARG A 89 -24.33 11.30 -9.63
CA ARG A 89 -23.27 10.91 -8.68
C ARG A 89 -22.08 10.31 -9.41
N ASP A 90 -20.91 10.94 -9.26
CA ASP A 90 -19.61 10.52 -9.81
C ASP A 90 -18.90 9.44 -8.97
N ASP A 91 -19.37 9.23 -7.72
CA ASP A 91 -18.88 8.16 -6.83
C ASP A 91 -19.61 6.81 -7.01
N ILE A 92 -20.48 6.69 -8.02
CA ILE A 92 -21.22 5.46 -8.34
C ILE A 92 -20.76 4.90 -9.68
N VAL A 93 -20.46 3.61 -9.69
CA VAL A 93 -20.15 2.83 -10.89
C VAL A 93 -21.17 1.71 -11.02
N TYR A 94 -21.66 1.48 -12.22
CA TYR A 94 -22.61 0.39 -12.48
C TYR A 94 -21.90 -0.82 -13.08
N ILE A 95 -22.18 -2.02 -12.52
CA ILE A 95 -21.53 -3.25 -12.97
C ILE A 95 -21.79 -3.52 -14.46
N GLU A 96 -22.98 -3.20 -14.94
CA GLU A 96 -23.37 -3.36 -16.34
C GLU A 96 -22.49 -2.52 -17.29
N GLU A 97 -21.99 -1.37 -16.85
CA GLU A 97 -21.06 -0.53 -17.60
C GLU A 97 -19.67 -1.13 -17.62
N LEU A 98 -19.17 -1.57 -16.45
CA LEU A 98 -17.86 -2.20 -16.34
C LEU A 98 -17.76 -3.49 -17.17
N MET A 99 -18.83 -4.26 -17.28
CA MET A 99 -18.87 -5.46 -18.11
C MET A 99 -18.74 -5.17 -19.62
N MET A 100 -19.12 -3.96 -20.05
CA MET A 100 -18.98 -3.50 -21.43
C MET A 100 -17.67 -2.75 -21.69
N ASP A 101 -17.02 -2.26 -20.66
CA ASP A 101 -15.72 -1.55 -20.80
C ASP A 101 -14.60 -2.55 -21.09
N CYS A 102 -14.01 -2.44 -22.29
CA CYS A 102 -12.91 -3.33 -22.71
C CYS A 102 -11.63 -3.22 -21.85
N ARG A 103 -11.49 -2.18 -21.03
CA ARG A 103 -10.37 -1.96 -20.11
C ARG A 103 -10.59 -2.61 -18.75
N SER A 104 -11.83 -2.92 -18.40
CA SER A 104 -12.18 -3.49 -17.09
C SER A 104 -12.02 -5.02 -17.08
N VAL A 105 -11.58 -5.55 -15.91
CA VAL A 105 -11.54 -7.01 -15.66
C VAL A 105 -12.94 -7.63 -15.66
N PHE A 106 -13.98 -6.85 -15.44
CA PHE A 106 -15.37 -7.30 -15.42
C PHE A 106 -15.87 -7.85 -16.77
N LYS A 107 -15.25 -7.47 -17.88
CA LYS A 107 -15.58 -8.02 -19.20
C LYS A 107 -15.39 -9.55 -19.32
N TYR A 108 -14.57 -10.11 -18.42
CA TYR A 108 -14.33 -11.56 -18.38
C TYR A 108 -15.27 -12.32 -17.44
N ALA A 109 -16.03 -11.60 -16.62
CA ALA A 109 -16.95 -12.22 -15.65
C ALA A 109 -18.25 -12.66 -16.35
N ARG A 110 -18.57 -13.94 -16.24
CA ARG A 110 -19.84 -14.52 -16.72
C ARG A 110 -20.81 -14.84 -15.61
N ASN A 111 -20.26 -15.20 -14.45
CA ASN A 111 -21.02 -15.51 -13.24
C ASN A 111 -20.51 -14.62 -12.11
N TYR A 112 -21.38 -13.84 -11.53
CA TYR A 112 -21.00 -12.94 -10.45
C TYR A 112 -22.14 -12.82 -9.43
N CYS A 113 -21.73 -12.56 -8.20
CA CYS A 113 -22.57 -12.10 -7.11
C CYS A 113 -21.90 -10.88 -6.46
N SER A 114 -22.53 -10.23 -5.51
CA SER A 114 -21.94 -9.04 -4.88
C SER A 114 -20.56 -9.33 -4.26
N GLY A 115 -20.37 -10.50 -3.65
CA GLY A 115 -19.09 -10.92 -3.09
C GLY A 115 -18.00 -11.10 -4.16
N SER A 116 -18.27 -11.83 -5.24
CA SER A 116 -17.30 -12.02 -6.33
C SER A 116 -17.02 -10.71 -7.07
N SER A 117 -18.04 -9.85 -7.22
CA SER A 117 -17.86 -8.51 -7.80
C SER A 117 -16.99 -7.60 -6.93
N ALA A 118 -17.07 -7.73 -5.60
CA ALA A 118 -16.19 -7.03 -4.68
C ALA A 118 -14.71 -7.44 -4.88
N VAL A 119 -14.44 -8.74 -5.11
CA VAL A 119 -13.09 -9.21 -5.41
C VAL A 119 -12.64 -8.80 -6.82
N LEU A 120 -13.54 -8.81 -7.82
CA LEU A 120 -13.22 -8.27 -9.17
C LEU A 120 -12.85 -6.78 -9.09
N MET A 121 -13.60 -5.98 -8.31
CA MET A 121 -13.28 -4.58 -8.09
C MET A 121 -11.91 -4.40 -7.42
N ALA A 122 -11.60 -5.26 -6.45
CA ALA A 122 -10.28 -5.26 -5.84
C ALA A 122 -9.18 -5.63 -6.87
N LEU A 123 -9.41 -6.60 -7.74
CA LEU A 123 -8.47 -6.98 -8.80
C LEU A 123 -8.23 -5.85 -9.81
N ASP A 124 -9.22 -5.02 -10.05
CA ASP A 124 -9.10 -3.87 -10.95
C ASP A 124 -8.26 -2.74 -10.34
N LEU A 125 -8.37 -2.53 -9.02
CA LEU A 125 -7.84 -1.34 -8.33
C LEU A 125 -6.56 -1.59 -7.50
N PHE A 126 -6.30 -2.84 -7.06
CA PHE A 126 -5.26 -3.13 -6.06
C PHE A 126 -4.33 -4.26 -6.48
N GLN A 127 -3.12 -4.27 -5.93
CA GLN A 127 -2.11 -5.31 -6.20
C GLN A 127 -2.18 -6.49 -5.22
N THR A 128 -2.39 -6.21 -3.94
CA THR A 128 -2.50 -7.22 -2.89
C THR A 128 -3.92 -7.26 -2.37
N ILE A 129 -4.57 -8.41 -2.47
CA ILE A 129 -5.96 -8.61 -2.09
C ILE A 129 -6.02 -9.69 -1.01
N GLU A 130 -6.66 -9.36 0.08
CA GLU A 130 -6.91 -10.25 1.19
C GLU A 130 -8.42 -10.39 1.35
N ILE A 131 -8.96 -11.63 1.32
CA ILE A 131 -10.39 -11.89 1.36
C ILE A 131 -10.77 -12.68 2.60
N ALA A 132 -11.88 -12.33 3.24
CA ALA A 132 -12.43 -13.03 4.39
C ALA A 132 -13.97 -13.03 4.38
N GLY A 133 -14.60 -13.96 5.08
CA GLY A 133 -16.07 -14.03 5.18
C GLY A 133 -16.77 -14.58 3.94
N PHE A 134 -16.05 -15.29 3.07
CA PHE A 134 -16.64 -15.95 1.89
C PHE A 134 -16.81 -17.45 2.17
N ASP A 135 -17.78 -17.77 3.01
CA ASP A 135 -17.95 -19.15 3.52
C ASP A 135 -18.44 -20.12 2.45
N CYS A 136 -19.19 -19.64 1.48
CA CYS A 136 -19.79 -20.42 0.39
C CYS A 136 -20.59 -21.66 0.86
N ASP A 137 -21.01 -21.62 2.12
CA ASP A 137 -21.76 -22.66 2.80
C ASP A 137 -23.10 -22.04 3.21
N TYR A 138 -23.96 -21.89 2.21
CA TYR A 138 -25.20 -21.14 2.35
C TYR A 138 -26.37 -22.08 2.58
N VAL A 139 -27.17 -21.80 3.62
CA VAL A 139 -28.46 -22.47 3.86
C VAL A 139 -29.54 -21.68 3.08
N GLU A 140 -30.07 -22.29 2.05
CA GLU A 140 -31.01 -21.61 1.12
C GLU A 140 -32.31 -21.22 1.79
N PHE A 141 -32.88 -22.12 2.61
CA PHE A 141 -34.13 -21.92 3.33
C PHE A 141 -33.86 -21.91 4.82
N ILE A 142 -34.12 -20.78 5.46
CA ILE A 142 -34.11 -20.64 6.89
C ILE A 142 -35.59 -20.75 7.40
N PRO A 143 -35.82 -21.14 8.66
CA PRO A 143 -37.19 -21.29 9.17
C PRO A 143 -38.04 -20.01 9.08
N GLU A 144 -37.39 -18.85 9.16
CA GLU A 144 -38.02 -17.54 9.16
C GLU A 144 -38.22 -16.98 7.73
N CYS A 145 -38.34 -17.82 6.69
CA CYS A 145 -38.60 -17.35 5.33
C CYS A 145 -39.78 -18.07 4.67
N GLU A 146 -40.41 -17.38 3.74
CA GLU A 146 -41.42 -17.93 2.83
C GLU A 146 -41.02 -17.71 1.35
N LYS A 147 -41.44 -18.64 0.49
CA LYS A 147 -41.20 -18.50 -0.96
C LYS A 147 -42.36 -17.76 -1.59
N LEU A 148 -42.03 -16.68 -2.35
CA LEU A 148 -43.01 -15.90 -3.10
C LEU A 148 -43.31 -16.52 -4.47
N GLN A 149 -44.38 -16.05 -5.13
CA GLN A 149 -44.83 -16.56 -6.43
C GLN A 149 -43.78 -16.36 -7.55
N ASP A 150 -43.00 -15.29 -7.46
CA ASP A 150 -41.92 -15.01 -8.42
C ASP A 150 -40.63 -15.79 -8.17
N GLY A 151 -40.63 -16.68 -7.16
CA GLY A 151 -39.49 -17.52 -6.77
C GLY A 151 -38.51 -16.87 -5.82
N THR A 152 -38.67 -15.60 -5.45
CA THR A 152 -37.89 -14.93 -4.40
C THR A 152 -38.31 -15.42 -3.02
N LEU A 153 -37.49 -15.13 -2.00
CA LEU A 153 -37.77 -15.41 -0.60
C LEU A 153 -38.05 -14.11 0.16
N ARG A 154 -39.02 -14.15 1.05
CA ARG A 154 -39.30 -13.08 2.01
C ARG A 154 -39.00 -13.56 3.42
N ILE A 155 -38.34 -12.73 4.22
CA ILE A 155 -38.17 -12.95 5.65
C ILE A 155 -39.46 -12.60 6.36
N THR A 156 -40.03 -13.57 7.05
CA THR A 156 -41.31 -13.45 7.81
C THR A 156 -41.10 -13.00 9.26
N LYS A 157 -39.89 -13.24 9.79
CA LYS A 157 -39.45 -12.80 11.12
C LYS A 157 -37.94 -12.65 11.11
N THR A 158 -37.41 -11.60 11.74
CA THR A 158 -35.97 -11.43 11.89
C THR A 158 -35.35 -12.63 12.61
N PRO A 159 -34.37 -13.35 12.00
CA PRO A 159 -33.74 -14.51 12.61
C PRO A 159 -33.02 -14.16 13.91
N GLU A 160 -33.17 -14.95 14.95
CA GLU A 160 -32.41 -14.82 16.20
C GLU A 160 -30.95 -15.36 16.05
N ASN A 161 -30.76 -16.36 15.19
CA ASN A 161 -29.48 -16.96 14.88
C ASN A 161 -29.39 -17.19 13.37
N ASN A 162 -28.89 -16.22 12.64
CA ASN A 162 -28.75 -16.34 11.18
C ASN A 162 -27.64 -17.36 10.85
N PRO A 163 -27.94 -18.47 10.14
CA PRO A 163 -26.92 -19.49 9.83
C PRO A 163 -25.91 -19.04 8.77
N ASN A 164 -26.26 -18.03 7.99
CA ASN A 164 -25.51 -17.61 6.80
C ASN A 164 -24.59 -16.41 7.01
N TYR A 165 -24.89 -15.57 8.02
CA TYR A 165 -24.26 -14.26 8.15
C TYR A 165 -23.57 -14.04 9.48
N PHE A 166 -22.62 -13.12 9.51
CA PHE A 166 -21.79 -12.88 10.69
C PHE A 166 -22.48 -12.11 11.82
N PHE A 167 -23.69 -11.58 11.57
CA PHE A 167 -24.55 -10.99 12.61
C PHE A 167 -26.01 -11.34 12.35
N ASP A 168 -26.79 -11.43 13.41
CA ASP A 168 -28.09 -12.10 13.38
C ASP A 168 -29.14 -11.31 12.60
N ASP A 169 -29.22 -9.99 12.76
CA ASP A 169 -30.17 -9.12 12.06
C ASP A 169 -29.67 -8.63 10.69
N TYR A 170 -28.80 -9.40 10.04
CA TYR A 170 -28.43 -9.17 8.65
C TYR A 170 -29.64 -9.17 7.73
N GLN A 171 -30.52 -10.17 7.90
CA GLN A 171 -31.82 -10.26 7.27
C GLN A 171 -32.89 -9.88 8.29
N ARG A 172 -33.82 -9.00 7.92
CA ARG A 172 -34.90 -8.51 8.77
C ARG A 172 -36.24 -8.86 8.20
N GLU A 173 -37.25 -8.91 9.06
CA GLU A 173 -38.64 -9.09 8.64
C GLU A 173 -39.00 -8.14 7.48
N GLY A 174 -39.62 -8.67 6.43
CA GLY A 174 -39.96 -7.96 5.21
C GLY A 174 -38.87 -7.93 4.14
N ASP A 175 -37.62 -8.30 4.44
CA ASP A 175 -36.57 -8.37 3.43
C ASP A 175 -36.89 -9.42 2.36
N ILE A 176 -36.65 -9.04 1.10
CA ILE A 176 -36.78 -9.92 -0.07
C ILE A 176 -35.40 -10.18 -0.64
N TYR A 177 -35.10 -11.42 -0.97
CA TYR A 177 -33.84 -11.83 -1.56
C TYR A 177 -34.02 -12.97 -2.56
N ASN A 178 -33.06 -13.09 -3.49
CA ASN A 178 -33.03 -14.21 -4.41
C ASN A 178 -32.63 -15.50 -3.66
N VAL A 179 -33.26 -16.61 -4.04
CA VAL A 179 -32.70 -17.92 -3.70
C VAL A 179 -31.42 -18.07 -4.49
N PRO A 180 -30.24 -18.13 -3.85
CA PRO A 180 -29.03 -18.45 -4.59
C PRO A 180 -29.24 -19.85 -5.18
N ASN A 181 -29.00 -20.00 -6.45
CA ASN A 181 -29.09 -21.28 -7.17
C ASN A 181 -28.00 -22.23 -6.68
N GLY A 182 -27.99 -22.49 -5.39
CA GLY A 182 -27.16 -23.42 -4.66
C GLY A 182 -25.66 -23.16 -4.73
N LYS A 183 -24.92 -23.97 -4.01
CA LYS A 183 -23.45 -24.03 -3.93
C LYS A 183 -22.73 -23.93 -5.30
N ARG A 184 -23.40 -24.33 -6.39
CA ARG A 184 -22.82 -24.36 -7.74
C ARG A 184 -22.55 -22.96 -8.33
N VAL A 185 -23.41 -21.97 -8.11
CA VAL A 185 -23.23 -20.61 -8.68
C VAL A 185 -22.07 -19.92 -7.99
N HIS A 186 -21.97 -20.04 -6.69
CA HIS A 186 -20.85 -19.44 -5.93
C HIS A 186 -19.52 -20.08 -6.33
N LEU A 187 -19.43 -21.40 -6.41
CA LEU A 187 -18.21 -22.10 -6.83
C LEU A 187 -17.76 -21.71 -8.24
N ARG A 188 -18.69 -21.57 -9.20
CA ARG A 188 -18.38 -21.11 -10.55
C ARG A 188 -17.81 -19.68 -10.55
N SER A 189 -18.37 -18.77 -9.78
CA SER A 189 -17.84 -17.40 -9.64
C SER A 189 -16.40 -17.40 -9.14
N TRP A 190 -16.08 -18.28 -8.18
CA TRP A 190 -14.72 -18.36 -7.62
C TRP A 190 -13.74 -19.03 -8.56
N GLN A 191 -14.15 -20.04 -9.30
CA GLN A 191 -13.36 -20.63 -10.38
C GLN A 191 -13.01 -19.57 -11.45
N GLU A 192 -14.00 -18.80 -11.92
CA GLU A 192 -13.78 -17.72 -12.87
C GLU A 192 -12.82 -16.65 -12.33
N LEU A 193 -12.97 -16.24 -11.07
CA LEU A 193 -12.06 -15.29 -10.44
C LEU A 193 -10.61 -15.78 -10.44
N SER A 194 -10.39 -17.06 -10.14
CA SER A 194 -9.07 -17.67 -10.17
C SER A 194 -8.49 -17.67 -11.58
N GLU A 195 -9.30 -17.98 -12.59
CA GLU A 195 -8.90 -17.96 -14.00
C GLU A 195 -8.58 -16.54 -14.48
N ILE A 196 -9.41 -15.57 -14.14
CA ILE A 196 -9.18 -14.13 -14.42
C ILE A 196 -7.89 -13.66 -13.77
N ASN A 197 -7.66 -13.97 -12.50
CA ASN A 197 -6.44 -13.58 -11.79
C ASN A 197 -5.19 -14.20 -12.43
N ARG A 198 -5.25 -15.47 -12.84
CA ARG A 198 -4.17 -16.14 -13.56
C ARG A 198 -3.89 -15.47 -14.91
N HIS A 199 -4.95 -15.16 -15.67
CA HIS A 199 -4.86 -14.48 -16.96
C HIS A 199 -4.22 -13.09 -16.83
N LEU A 200 -4.65 -12.29 -15.84
CA LEU A 200 -4.08 -10.97 -15.56
C LEU A 200 -2.61 -11.08 -15.17
N SER A 201 -2.23 -12.06 -14.37
CA SER A 201 -0.83 -12.29 -13.97
C SER A 201 0.06 -12.71 -15.16
N PHE A 202 -0.52 -13.34 -16.18
CA PHE A 202 0.19 -13.69 -17.41
C PHE A 202 0.33 -12.50 -18.36
N MET A 203 -0.74 -11.70 -18.53
CA MET A 203 -0.76 -10.56 -19.46
C MET A 203 0.04 -9.36 -18.94
N TYR A 204 0.13 -9.21 -17.63
CA TYR A 204 0.79 -8.09 -16.96
C TYR A 204 1.81 -8.64 -15.98
N SER A 205 2.92 -9.20 -16.50
CA SER A 205 3.98 -9.84 -15.70
C SER A 205 4.58 -8.94 -14.62
N ASP A 206 4.56 -7.62 -14.84
CA ASP A 206 5.09 -6.61 -13.93
C ASP A 206 4.11 -6.23 -12.80
N CYS A 207 2.84 -6.68 -12.91
CA CYS A 207 1.79 -6.42 -11.93
C CYS A 207 1.25 -7.73 -11.34
N LYS A 208 2.10 -8.50 -10.65
CA LYS A 208 1.65 -9.70 -9.93
C LYS A 208 0.64 -9.32 -8.85
N ARG A 209 -0.63 -9.63 -9.09
CA ARG A 209 -1.68 -9.51 -8.09
C ARG A 209 -1.75 -10.76 -7.24
N THR A 210 -1.77 -10.61 -5.93
CA THR A 210 -1.87 -11.72 -5.00
C THR A 210 -3.23 -11.71 -4.31
N ILE A 211 -3.91 -12.85 -4.31
CA ILE A 211 -5.13 -13.05 -3.51
C ILE A 211 -4.80 -14.03 -2.39
N THR A 212 -5.02 -13.61 -1.14
CA THR A 212 -4.92 -14.47 0.03
C THR A 212 -6.30 -14.60 0.67
N ASN A 213 -6.75 -15.85 0.86
CA ASN A 213 -8.03 -16.16 1.51
C ASN A 213 -7.80 -16.46 2.99
N TYR A 214 -8.58 -15.81 3.86
CA TYR A 214 -8.56 -16.02 5.31
C TYR A 214 -9.74 -16.85 5.79
N ASN A 215 -10.33 -17.66 4.95
CA ASN A 215 -11.40 -18.55 5.32
C ASN A 215 -10.85 -19.95 5.61
N ASP A 216 -11.14 -20.47 6.80
CA ASP A 216 -10.74 -21.83 7.23
C ASP A 216 -11.58 -22.95 6.56
N LYS A 217 -12.65 -22.60 5.85
CA LYS A 217 -13.50 -23.56 5.14
C LYS A 217 -12.95 -23.93 3.76
N LYS A 218 -13.03 -25.20 3.40
CA LYS A 218 -12.44 -25.78 2.18
C LYS A 218 -12.99 -25.24 0.84
N SER A 219 -14.13 -24.57 0.84
CA SER A 219 -14.88 -24.26 -0.39
C SER A 219 -14.16 -23.34 -1.38
N ILE A 220 -13.26 -22.47 -0.90
CA ILE A 220 -12.47 -21.57 -1.76
C ILE A 220 -10.96 -21.86 -1.68
N SER A 221 -10.53 -22.72 -0.77
CA SER A 221 -9.10 -23.05 -0.57
C SER A 221 -8.45 -23.69 -1.81
N GLU A 222 -9.23 -24.29 -2.69
CA GLU A 222 -8.75 -24.87 -3.95
C GLU A 222 -8.30 -23.79 -4.96
N TYR A 223 -8.83 -22.57 -4.86
CA TYR A 223 -8.59 -21.50 -5.82
C TYR A 223 -7.56 -20.50 -5.39
N PHE A 224 -7.44 -20.25 -4.08
CA PHE A 224 -6.59 -19.19 -3.54
C PHE A 224 -5.75 -19.69 -2.35
N LYS A 225 -4.55 -19.12 -2.21
CA LYS A 225 -3.68 -19.40 -1.07
C LYS A 225 -4.40 -19.05 0.23
N THR A 226 -4.57 -20.03 1.09
CA THR A 226 -5.32 -19.89 2.35
C THR A 226 -4.39 -19.61 3.53
N LYS A 227 -4.82 -18.73 4.43
CA LYS A 227 -4.24 -18.48 5.76
C LYS A 227 -5.35 -18.48 6.80
N SER A 228 -5.02 -18.69 8.07
CA SER A 228 -6.01 -18.59 9.15
C SER A 228 -6.49 -17.16 9.37
N LEU A 229 -7.79 -17.00 9.63
CA LEU A 229 -8.38 -15.69 10.00
C LEU A 229 -7.73 -15.12 11.27
N LYS A 230 -7.32 -15.97 12.20
CA LYS A 230 -6.56 -15.57 13.40
C LYS A 230 -5.26 -14.84 13.03
N TYR A 231 -4.66 -15.17 11.88
CA TYR A 231 -3.47 -14.46 11.38
C TYR A 231 -3.82 -13.03 10.96
N LEU A 232 -4.95 -12.81 10.29
CA LEU A 232 -5.43 -11.47 9.94
C LEU A 232 -5.79 -10.67 11.20
N MET A 233 -6.53 -11.27 12.13
CA MET A 233 -6.88 -10.65 13.42
C MET A 233 -5.64 -10.36 14.28
N GLY A 234 -4.67 -11.28 14.32
CA GLY A 234 -3.41 -11.10 15.03
C GLY A 234 -2.53 -10.00 14.42
N GLN A 235 -2.57 -9.82 13.11
CA GLN A 235 -1.88 -8.69 12.45
C GLN A 235 -2.54 -7.35 12.77
N SER A 236 -3.87 -7.29 12.94
CA SER A 236 -4.56 -6.05 13.30
C SER A 236 -4.44 -5.71 14.79
N LEU A 237 -4.28 -6.71 15.68
CA LEU A 237 -4.26 -6.52 17.14
C LEU A 237 -2.86 -6.46 17.77
N THR A 238 -1.79 -6.94 17.13
CA THR A 238 -0.49 -7.15 17.77
C THR A 238 0.74 -6.62 17.04
N ARG A 239 0.60 -6.06 15.85
CA ARG A 239 1.71 -5.35 15.20
C ARG A 239 1.23 -3.96 14.79
N SER A 240 1.71 -2.94 15.52
CA SER A 240 2.02 -1.68 14.84
C SER A 240 2.84 -2.07 13.61
N VAL A 241 2.24 -1.96 12.41
CA VAL A 241 2.98 -2.28 11.17
C VAL A 241 4.18 -1.38 11.18
N LYS A 242 5.37 -1.97 11.33
CA LYS A 242 6.60 -1.20 11.29
C LYS A 242 6.61 -0.43 9.98
N THR A 243 6.73 0.86 10.07
CA THR A 243 6.92 1.70 8.88
C THR A 243 8.16 1.20 8.16
N THR A 244 8.05 0.96 6.84
CA THR A 244 9.21 0.62 6.03
C THR A 244 9.92 1.90 5.63
N VAL A 245 11.24 1.91 5.79
CA VAL A 245 12.13 3.01 5.43
C VAL A 245 13.22 2.48 4.50
N ALA A 246 13.34 3.07 3.33
CA ALA A 246 14.42 2.78 2.41
C ALA A 246 15.64 3.64 2.73
N PHE A 247 16.78 3.01 2.92
CA PHE A 247 18.07 3.70 2.92
C PHE A 247 18.65 3.62 1.50
N CYS A 248 18.69 4.75 0.82
CA CYS A 248 19.21 4.87 -0.54
C CYS A 248 20.69 5.26 -0.48
N VAL A 249 21.56 4.34 -0.86
CA VAL A 249 22.99 4.42 -0.56
C VAL A 249 23.83 4.12 -1.80
N PRO A 250 24.42 5.12 -2.44
CA PRO A 250 25.53 4.91 -3.35
C PRO A 250 26.74 4.32 -2.63
N THR A 251 27.37 3.33 -3.20
CA THR A 251 28.59 2.73 -2.68
C THR A 251 29.62 2.53 -3.80
N THR A 252 30.91 2.58 -3.47
CA THR A 252 31.98 2.35 -4.42
C THR A 252 33.26 1.92 -3.71
N SER A 253 34.00 1.01 -4.32
CA SER A 253 35.32 0.60 -3.88
C SER A 253 36.45 1.49 -4.46
N ASN A 254 36.12 2.52 -5.23
CA ASN A 254 37.11 3.43 -5.82
C ASN A 254 37.99 4.08 -4.73
N ASN A 255 39.31 4.08 -4.98
CA ASN A 255 40.34 4.57 -4.05
C ASN A 255 40.41 3.81 -2.70
N MET A 256 39.81 2.62 -2.64
CA MET A 256 39.86 1.74 -1.47
C MET A 256 40.60 0.45 -1.82
N ASN A 257 41.22 -0.17 -0.81
CA ASN A 257 41.93 -1.44 -0.97
C ASN A 257 41.12 -2.65 -0.44
N TRP A 258 39.79 -2.52 -0.41
CA TRP A 258 38.91 -3.58 0.02
C TRP A 258 38.96 -4.81 -0.88
N LYS A 259 38.99 -5.99 -0.28
CA LYS A 259 38.97 -7.28 -0.98
C LYS A 259 37.70 -8.07 -0.74
N THR A 260 36.99 -7.78 0.37
CA THR A 260 35.73 -8.43 0.73
C THR A 260 34.67 -7.40 1.13
N LEU A 261 33.40 -7.83 1.21
CA LEU A 261 32.31 -6.96 1.65
C LEU A 261 32.47 -6.50 3.10
N GLU A 262 33.00 -7.37 3.96
CA GLU A 262 33.19 -7.13 5.40
C GLU A 262 34.18 -6.00 5.67
N GLU A 263 35.07 -5.71 4.73
CA GLU A 263 36.04 -4.61 4.83
C GLU A 263 35.43 -3.26 4.43
N THR A 264 34.27 -3.26 3.76
CA THR A 264 33.64 -2.03 3.24
C THR A 264 33.05 -1.17 4.34
N HIS A 265 32.95 0.12 4.10
CA HIS A 265 32.24 1.04 5.00
C HIS A 265 30.77 0.64 5.20
N LEU A 266 30.13 0.05 4.20
CA LEU A 266 28.80 -0.51 4.31
C LEU A 266 28.69 -1.49 5.51
N TYR A 267 29.66 -2.43 5.63
CA TYR A 267 29.65 -3.46 6.67
C TYR A 267 30.26 -3.01 7.99
N THR A 268 31.24 -2.12 7.95
CA THR A 268 31.96 -1.67 9.16
C THR A 268 31.33 -0.45 9.82
N ILE A 269 30.57 0.38 9.08
CA ILE A 269 30.04 1.64 9.57
C ILE A 269 28.49 1.66 9.48
N LEU A 270 27.92 1.58 8.26
CA LEU A 270 26.51 1.79 8.04
C LEU A 270 25.65 0.70 8.69
N LEU A 271 25.81 -0.54 8.27
CA LEU A 271 24.98 -1.67 8.74
C LEU A 271 24.94 -1.82 10.26
N PRO A 272 26.08 -1.76 10.99
CA PRO A 272 26.06 -1.78 12.45
C PRO A 272 25.28 -0.62 13.07
N SER A 273 25.36 0.58 12.50
CA SER A 273 24.72 1.79 13.05
C SER A 273 23.19 1.82 12.86
N ILE A 274 22.66 1.11 11.86
CA ILE A 274 21.21 1.11 11.56
C ILE A 274 20.50 -0.17 12.03
N TYR A 275 21.22 -1.20 12.41
CA TYR A 275 20.62 -2.50 12.75
C TYR A 275 19.64 -2.42 13.92
N ASN A 276 19.91 -1.58 14.92
CA ASN A 276 19.02 -1.38 16.06
C ASN A 276 17.65 -0.81 15.69
N LEU A 277 17.52 -0.16 14.51
CA LEU A 277 16.26 0.39 14.01
C LEU A 277 15.27 -0.72 13.61
N THR A 278 15.76 -1.92 13.29
CA THR A 278 14.92 -3.05 12.87
C THR A 278 13.94 -3.51 13.95
N SER A 279 14.18 -3.14 15.22
CA SER A 279 13.22 -3.37 16.31
C SER A 279 11.89 -2.65 16.10
N ASP A 280 11.92 -1.44 15.52
CA ASP A 280 10.77 -0.53 15.42
C ASP A 280 10.32 -0.26 13.97
N PHE A 281 11.21 -0.51 12.99
CA PHE A 281 11.00 -0.26 11.56
C PHE A 281 11.38 -1.48 10.71
N ASN A 282 10.77 -1.58 9.54
CA ASN A 282 11.30 -2.43 8.47
C ASN A 282 12.33 -1.60 7.71
N ILE A 283 13.59 -2.02 7.73
CA ILE A 283 14.68 -1.34 7.03
C ILE A 283 14.99 -2.10 5.75
N GLU A 284 14.96 -1.40 4.63
CA GLU A 284 15.42 -1.91 3.34
C GLU A 284 16.54 -1.02 2.81
N LEU A 285 17.65 -1.65 2.38
CA LEU A 285 18.74 -0.97 1.72
C LEU A 285 18.56 -1.04 0.21
N TYR A 286 18.68 0.09 -0.46
CA TYR A 286 18.81 0.24 -1.90
C TYR A 286 20.24 0.71 -2.16
N LEU A 287 21.07 -0.19 -2.68
CA LEU A 287 22.51 -0.04 -2.80
C LEU A 287 22.87 0.13 -4.27
N GLY A 288 23.45 1.27 -4.62
CA GLY A 288 23.85 1.59 -6.00
C GLY A 288 25.37 1.61 -6.16
N PHE A 289 25.89 0.90 -7.18
CA PHE A 289 27.31 0.88 -7.49
C PHE A 289 27.55 0.98 -9.00
N ASP A 290 28.72 1.49 -9.40
CA ASP A 290 29.10 1.54 -10.80
C ASP A 290 29.33 0.12 -11.36
N HIS A 291 28.83 -0.16 -12.57
CA HIS A 291 28.90 -1.49 -13.18
C HIS A 291 30.36 -2.02 -13.33
N ASP A 292 31.33 -1.11 -13.42
CA ASP A 292 32.76 -1.38 -13.51
C ASP A 292 33.48 -1.27 -12.15
N ASP A 293 32.75 -1.23 -11.04
CA ASP A 293 33.35 -1.21 -9.70
C ASP A 293 34.14 -2.50 -9.42
N LYS A 294 35.40 -2.36 -9.01
CA LYS A 294 36.35 -3.47 -8.90
C LYS A 294 35.95 -4.56 -7.88
N LEU A 295 35.18 -4.20 -6.84
CA LEU A 295 34.73 -5.13 -5.83
C LEU A 295 33.30 -5.58 -6.10
N PHE A 296 32.36 -4.63 -6.14
CA PHE A 296 30.92 -4.95 -6.16
C PHE A 296 30.45 -5.62 -7.46
N SER A 297 31.16 -5.45 -8.57
CA SER A 297 30.85 -6.14 -9.83
C SER A 297 31.42 -7.56 -9.94
N THR A 298 32.29 -8.00 -8.99
CA THR A 298 33.07 -9.26 -9.10
C THR A 298 32.68 -10.30 -8.06
N ILE A 299 31.85 -9.95 -7.07
CA ILE A 299 31.48 -10.83 -5.96
C ILE A 299 29.97 -11.11 -5.96
N ASP A 300 29.59 -12.21 -5.31
CA ASP A 300 28.18 -12.50 -5.06
C ASP A 300 27.63 -11.54 -4.00
N LEU A 301 26.65 -10.74 -4.38
CA LEU A 301 26.04 -9.73 -3.52
C LEU A 301 24.89 -10.34 -2.70
N PRO A 302 24.93 -10.26 -1.35
CA PRO A 302 23.92 -10.85 -0.49
C PRO A 302 22.58 -10.10 -0.60
N LYS A 303 21.47 -10.85 -0.51
CA LYS A 303 20.11 -10.28 -0.55
C LYS A 303 19.63 -9.72 0.79
N ALA A 304 20.36 -9.98 1.86
CA ALA A 304 20.01 -9.50 3.20
C ALA A 304 21.25 -9.46 4.12
N TYR A 305 21.22 -8.54 5.09
CA TYR A 305 22.09 -8.55 6.26
C TYR A 305 21.20 -8.68 7.49
N LYS A 306 21.21 -9.86 8.12
CA LYS A 306 20.27 -10.20 9.20
C LYS A 306 18.82 -9.91 8.76
N ASP A 307 18.09 -9.04 9.46
CA ASP A 307 16.68 -8.66 9.15
C ASP A 307 16.57 -7.49 8.14
N ILE A 308 17.68 -6.97 7.64
CA ILE A 308 17.72 -5.87 6.68
C ILE A 308 17.78 -6.45 5.27
N LYS A 309 16.76 -6.21 4.46
CA LYS A 309 16.75 -6.59 3.03
C LYS A 309 17.69 -5.67 2.24
N MET A 310 18.48 -6.26 1.32
CA MET A 310 19.46 -5.55 0.48
C MET A 310 19.06 -5.68 -0.99
N ASN A 311 18.81 -4.54 -1.64
CA ASN A 311 18.49 -4.43 -3.06
C ASN A 311 19.68 -3.78 -3.78
N TRP A 312 20.47 -4.58 -4.48
CA TRP A 312 21.67 -4.12 -5.21
C TRP A 312 21.32 -3.74 -6.64
N ILE A 313 21.82 -2.59 -7.09
CA ILE A 313 21.55 -2.05 -8.41
C ILE A 313 22.86 -1.54 -9.02
N SER A 314 23.21 -2.10 -10.18
CA SER A 314 24.37 -1.70 -10.96
C SER A 314 24.00 -0.56 -11.90
N PHE A 315 24.85 0.46 -11.99
CA PHE A 315 24.64 1.65 -12.80
C PHE A 315 25.74 1.83 -13.85
N GLU A 316 25.34 2.16 -15.08
CA GLU A 316 26.26 2.57 -16.14
C GLU A 316 26.29 4.11 -16.27
N GLY A 317 27.47 4.67 -16.52
CA GLY A 317 27.65 6.09 -16.81
C GLY A 317 27.31 7.03 -15.66
N CYS A 318 27.27 6.55 -14.41
CA CYS A 318 26.96 7.35 -13.23
C CYS A 318 28.20 7.71 -12.39
N LYS A 319 29.40 7.36 -12.84
CA LYS A 319 30.66 7.56 -12.10
C LYS A 319 30.85 9.03 -11.70
N GLY A 320 31.03 9.26 -10.40
CA GLY A 320 31.15 10.62 -9.85
C GLY A 320 29.85 11.43 -9.81
N ASN A 321 28.70 10.78 -10.03
CA ASN A 321 27.38 11.41 -9.97
C ASN A 321 26.45 10.68 -8.94
N PRO A 322 26.76 10.74 -7.65
CA PRO A 322 25.92 10.13 -6.62
C PRO A 322 24.49 10.72 -6.58
N CYS A 323 24.30 11.99 -6.99
CA CYS A 323 22.97 12.61 -7.03
C CYS A 323 22.00 11.88 -7.97
N LYS A 324 22.48 11.42 -9.12
CA LYS A 324 21.70 10.59 -10.03
C LYS A 324 21.40 9.23 -9.41
N ILE A 325 22.40 8.59 -8.80
CA ILE A 325 22.24 7.27 -8.15
C ILE A 325 21.20 7.39 -7.02
N TRP A 326 21.27 8.39 -6.13
CA TRP A 326 20.26 8.60 -5.09
C TRP A 326 18.84 8.75 -5.67
N SER A 327 18.70 9.51 -6.76
CA SER A 327 17.40 9.70 -7.41
C SER A 327 16.85 8.39 -7.99
N ASP A 328 17.66 7.59 -8.65
CA ASP A 328 17.26 6.33 -9.26
C ASP A 328 16.95 5.25 -8.21
N LEU A 329 17.76 5.15 -7.14
CA LEU A 329 17.51 4.28 -6.00
C LEU A 329 16.20 4.65 -5.30
N SER A 330 15.96 5.94 -5.08
CA SER A 330 14.73 6.45 -4.47
C SER A 330 13.51 6.15 -5.32
N LYS A 331 13.64 6.31 -6.65
CA LYS A 331 12.58 5.92 -7.58
C LYS A 331 12.25 4.44 -7.42
N ARG A 332 13.25 3.58 -7.39
CA ARG A 332 13.05 2.13 -7.22
C ARG A 332 12.36 1.81 -5.89
N ALA A 333 12.79 2.41 -4.79
CA ALA A 333 12.17 2.24 -3.49
C ALA A 333 10.70 2.68 -3.48
N ILE A 334 10.37 3.79 -4.16
CA ILE A 334 8.99 4.27 -4.32
C ILE A 334 8.16 3.30 -5.17
N ASP A 335 8.72 2.80 -6.28
CA ASP A 335 8.06 1.82 -7.15
C ASP A 335 7.77 0.50 -6.39
N ASP A 336 8.65 0.14 -5.43
CA ASP A 336 8.46 -0.99 -4.51
C ASP A 336 7.49 -0.68 -3.33
N GLY A 337 6.89 0.54 -3.30
CA GLY A 337 5.84 0.93 -2.36
C GLY A 337 6.32 1.58 -1.06
N ILE A 338 7.56 2.05 -0.98
CA ILE A 338 8.13 2.67 0.22
C ILE A 338 7.91 4.19 0.20
N ASP A 339 7.41 4.74 1.31
CA ASP A 339 7.07 6.16 1.42
C ASP A 339 8.21 7.02 1.97
N TYR A 340 9.07 6.47 2.84
CA TYR A 340 10.14 7.20 3.52
C TYR A 340 11.51 6.78 3.03
N LEU A 341 12.32 7.76 2.66
CA LEU A 341 13.60 7.60 1.98
C LEU A 341 14.69 8.29 2.82
N GLN A 342 15.61 7.52 3.38
CA GLN A 342 16.81 8.05 4.02
C GLN A 342 17.93 8.13 2.98
N ILE A 343 18.35 9.34 2.69
CA ILE A 343 19.42 9.62 1.73
C ILE A 343 20.74 9.74 2.49
N GLY A 344 21.73 8.96 2.11
CA GLY A 344 23.04 8.96 2.77
C GLY A 344 24.09 8.17 2.00
N GLY A 345 25.31 8.12 2.51
CA GLY A 345 26.41 7.30 2.00
C GLY A 345 26.58 6.00 2.80
N ASP A 346 27.43 5.09 2.30
CA ASP A 346 27.80 3.85 2.97
C ASP A 346 28.76 4.09 4.17
N ASP A 347 29.31 5.29 4.26
CA ASP A 347 30.25 5.77 5.27
C ASP A 347 29.60 6.60 6.40
N ILE A 348 28.28 6.58 6.49
CA ILE A 348 27.54 7.31 7.52
C ILE A 348 27.30 6.42 8.73
N MET A 349 27.79 6.86 9.89
CA MET A 349 27.46 6.30 11.19
C MET A 349 26.27 7.05 11.76
N TYR A 350 25.11 6.41 11.78
CA TYR A 350 23.89 6.99 12.36
C TYR A 350 23.90 6.94 13.87
N ASP A 351 23.14 7.85 14.51
CA ASP A 351 23.02 7.92 15.96
C ASP A 351 22.57 6.57 16.55
N GLY A 352 23.25 6.12 17.59
CA GLY A 352 22.96 4.83 18.24
C GLY A 352 21.61 4.77 18.97
N ARG A 353 20.97 5.90 19.21
CA ARG A 353 19.63 5.98 19.81
C ARG A 353 18.57 5.72 18.74
N LYS A 354 17.84 4.63 18.85
CA LYS A 354 16.89 4.17 17.83
C LYS A 354 15.69 5.09 17.58
N GLU A 355 15.33 5.92 18.53
CA GLU A 355 14.16 6.81 18.47
C GLU A 355 14.28 7.97 17.46
N TRP A 356 15.50 8.26 16.94
CA TRP A 356 15.70 9.35 15.99
C TRP A 356 14.84 9.19 14.73
N LEU A 357 14.74 7.97 14.18
CA LEU A 357 14.01 7.71 12.94
C LEU A 357 12.49 7.96 13.13
N GLY A 358 11.94 7.48 14.26
CA GLY A 358 10.55 7.75 14.62
C GLY A 358 10.26 9.23 14.83
N LYS A 359 11.20 9.97 15.44
CA LYS A 359 11.12 11.42 15.61
C LYS A 359 11.10 12.14 14.25
N PHE A 360 11.98 11.76 13.33
CA PHE A 360 12.07 12.37 12.00
C PHE A 360 10.78 12.14 11.19
N ILE A 361 10.26 10.93 11.20
CA ILE A 361 8.98 10.61 10.55
C ILE A 361 7.83 11.42 11.15
N LYS A 362 7.78 11.56 12.48
CA LYS A 362 6.76 12.35 13.17
C LYS A 362 6.82 13.83 12.78
N LEU A 363 8.02 14.38 12.62
CA LEU A 363 8.22 15.77 12.19
C LEU A 363 7.80 16.00 10.74
N LEU A 364 8.13 15.07 9.82
CA LEU A 364 7.66 15.12 8.44
C LEU A 364 6.12 15.07 8.38
N LYS A 365 5.48 14.17 9.13
CA LYS A 365 4.01 14.08 9.21
C LYS A 365 3.36 15.38 9.66
N LYS A 366 3.96 16.11 10.60
CA LYS A 366 3.46 17.43 11.04
C LYS A 366 3.44 18.47 9.92
N ASN A 367 4.35 18.34 8.95
CA ASN A 367 4.44 19.22 7.77
C ASN A 367 3.76 18.57 6.54
N ASN A 368 2.74 17.73 6.72
CA ASN A 368 2.06 17.00 5.64
C ASN A 368 3.02 16.17 4.75
N ASN A 369 4.12 15.68 5.33
CA ASN A 369 5.19 14.97 4.64
C ASN A 369 5.92 15.80 3.56
N VAL A 370 5.90 17.12 3.67
CA VAL A 370 6.64 18.05 2.80
C VAL A 370 7.81 18.63 3.57
N GLY A 371 9.01 18.52 3.02
CA GLY A 371 10.25 18.96 3.67
C GLY A 371 11.23 17.82 3.86
N TYR A 372 12.16 18.03 4.81
CA TYR A 372 13.08 16.98 5.27
C TYR A 372 13.10 16.93 6.80
N SER A 373 13.60 15.81 7.33
CA SER A 373 14.13 15.72 8.70
C SER A 373 15.57 15.21 8.64
N ALA A 374 16.46 15.77 9.47
CA ALA A 374 17.87 15.43 9.48
C ALA A 374 18.47 15.59 10.87
N GLY A 375 19.52 14.81 11.17
CA GLY A 375 20.36 14.96 12.36
C GLY A 375 21.48 15.96 12.16
N PHE A 376 22.27 16.15 13.20
CA PHE A 376 23.54 16.87 13.15
C PHE A 376 24.60 15.98 12.49
N SER A 377 25.35 16.53 11.55
CA SER A 377 26.47 15.85 10.90
C SER A 377 27.80 16.54 11.27
N ASN A 378 28.89 16.12 10.62
CA ASN A 378 30.19 16.82 10.76
C ASN A 378 30.17 18.26 10.23
N ASN A 379 29.05 18.68 9.62
CA ASN A 379 28.85 20.01 9.08
C ASN A 379 27.88 20.79 10.00
N ASP A 380 28.36 21.86 10.60
CA ASP A 380 27.59 22.71 11.53
C ASP A 380 26.73 23.78 10.83
N ARG A 381 26.92 23.98 9.51
CA ARG A 381 26.19 24.97 8.70
C ARG A 381 24.91 24.43 8.11
N ILE A 382 24.91 23.16 7.68
CA ILE A 382 23.78 22.48 7.00
C ILE A 382 23.76 21.00 7.36
N PRO A 383 22.57 20.35 7.41
CA PRO A 383 22.49 18.89 7.45
C PRO A 383 22.92 18.26 6.13
N THR A 384 23.41 17.03 6.18
CA THR A 384 23.93 16.30 4.99
C THR A 384 23.29 14.91 4.79
N GLN A 385 22.53 14.41 5.76
CA GLN A 385 21.78 13.15 5.64
C GLN A 385 20.30 13.45 5.87
N PHE A 386 19.49 13.26 4.82
CA PHE A 386 18.09 13.67 4.83
C PHE A 386 17.14 12.49 4.82
N LEU A 387 16.18 12.49 5.75
CA LEU A 387 14.97 11.71 5.60
C LEU A 387 13.96 12.53 4.82
N LEU A 388 13.49 11.99 3.72
CA LEU A 388 12.46 12.56 2.85
C LEU A 388 11.24 11.64 2.81
N HIS A 389 10.10 12.19 2.41
CA HIS A 389 8.94 11.40 2.01
C HIS A 389 8.83 11.37 0.48
N LYS A 390 8.25 10.33 -0.11
CA LYS A 390 8.03 10.18 -1.56
C LYS A 390 7.37 11.38 -2.23
N LYS A 391 6.61 12.18 -1.49
CA LYS A 391 6.03 13.45 -2.00
C LYS A 391 7.06 14.39 -2.61
N HIS A 392 8.30 14.37 -2.12
CA HIS A 392 9.38 15.12 -2.77
C HIS A 392 9.60 14.63 -4.20
N PHE A 393 9.71 13.32 -4.38
CA PHE A 393 9.91 12.70 -5.69
C PHE A 393 8.68 12.87 -6.60
N GLU A 394 7.48 12.72 -6.05
CA GLU A 394 6.21 12.96 -6.77
C GLU A 394 6.12 14.40 -7.29
N CYS A 395 6.68 15.38 -6.56
CA CYS A 395 6.70 16.78 -6.97
C CYS A 395 7.73 17.07 -8.06
N PHE A 396 8.93 16.51 -7.95
CA PHE A 396 10.07 16.92 -8.77
C PHE A 396 10.55 15.86 -9.76
N GLY A 397 10.19 14.58 -9.57
CA GLY A 397 10.66 13.45 -10.38
C GLY A 397 12.10 13.00 -10.09
N TRP A 398 12.73 13.55 -9.05
CA TRP A 398 14.10 13.25 -8.61
C TRP A 398 14.30 13.66 -7.14
N ILE A 399 15.40 13.21 -6.51
CA ILE A 399 15.81 13.67 -5.18
C ILE A 399 16.69 14.92 -5.31
N TYR A 400 17.58 14.91 -6.28
CA TYR A 400 18.43 16.05 -6.63
C TYR A 400 18.24 16.40 -8.11
N PRO A 401 18.24 17.71 -8.49
CA PRO A 401 18.15 18.12 -9.88
C PRO A 401 19.24 17.45 -10.72
N PRO A 402 18.94 16.94 -11.92
CA PRO A 402 19.92 16.25 -12.78
C PRO A 402 21.18 17.05 -13.09
N GLN A 403 21.14 18.37 -12.95
CA GLN A 403 22.27 19.27 -13.16
C GLN A 403 23.27 19.27 -11.98
N ILE A 404 22.84 18.85 -10.77
CA ILE A 404 23.72 18.70 -9.60
C ILE A 404 24.23 17.27 -9.59
N HIS A 405 25.55 17.10 -9.74
CA HIS A 405 26.14 15.76 -9.82
C HIS A 405 26.62 15.24 -8.45
N ASN A 406 27.19 16.13 -7.63
CA ASN A 406 27.73 15.75 -6.32
C ASN A 406 27.72 16.94 -5.32
N TRP A 407 28.68 17.86 -5.34
CA TRP A 407 28.73 18.97 -4.41
C TRP A 407 27.52 19.90 -4.53
N PHE A 408 27.15 20.55 -3.42
CA PHE A 408 25.97 21.42 -3.27
C PHE A 408 24.60 20.70 -3.33
N CYS A 409 24.57 19.36 -3.39
CA CYS A 409 23.32 18.63 -3.27
C CYS A 409 22.64 18.86 -1.90
N ASP A 410 23.42 18.88 -0.82
CA ASP A 410 22.92 19.15 0.53
C ASP A 410 22.47 20.60 0.67
N ASP A 411 23.25 21.56 0.13
CA ASP A 411 22.88 22.98 0.07
C ASP A 411 21.56 23.18 -0.69
N PHE A 412 21.35 22.39 -1.76
CA PHE A 412 20.10 22.43 -2.53
C PHE A 412 18.89 22.03 -1.70
N LEU A 413 18.89 20.86 -1.04
CA LEU A 413 17.77 20.41 -0.23
C LEU A 413 17.56 21.33 0.98
N PHE A 414 18.63 21.72 1.66
CA PHE A 414 18.56 22.67 2.76
C PHE A 414 17.97 24.01 2.31
N GLY A 415 18.45 24.55 1.19
CA GLY A 415 17.97 25.81 0.64
C GLY A 415 16.53 25.72 0.14
N LEU A 416 16.15 24.63 -0.52
CA LEU A 416 14.81 24.41 -1.03
C LEU A 416 13.76 24.40 0.09
N TYR A 417 14.04 23.68 1.17
CA TYR A 417 13.12 23.47 2.29
C TYR A 417 13.43 24.30 3.54
N ARG A 418 14.12 25.43 3.41
CA ARG A 418 14.62 26.25 4.54
C ARG A 418 13.61 26.46 5.67
N ASN A 419 12.34 26.66 5.34
CA ASN A 419 11.25 26.92 6.30
C ASN A 419 10.38 25.68 6.61
N LYS A 420 10.65 24.54 5.96
CA LYS A 420 9.91 23.28 6.12
C LYS A 420 10.83 22.10 6.50
N GLY A 421 12.10 22.37 6.74
CA GLY A 421 13.08 21.40 7.18
C GLY A 421 13.15 21.30 8.70
N ASN A 422 13.37 20.10 9.19
CA ASN A 422 13.55 19.79 10.60
C ASN A 422 15.00 19.36 10.83
N TRP A 423 15.79 20.20 11.45
CA TRP A 423 17.17 19.89 11.81
C TRP A 423 17.27 19.57 13.29
N CYS A 424 17.28 18.28 13.64
CA CYS A 424 17.32 17.76 15.00
C CYS A 424 18.78 17.57 15.45
N LYS A 425 19.42 18.63 15.90
CA LYS A 425 20.85 18.64 16.27
C LYS A 425 21.22 17.75 17.44
N GLU A 426 20.24 17.28 18.19
CA GLU A 426 20.42 16.31 19.28
C GLU A 426 20.78 14.89 18.79
N TYR A 427 20.52 14.55 17.53
CA TYR A 427 20.89 13.26 16.92
C TYR A 427 22.08 13.43 16.00
N HIS A 428 23.12 12.64 16.21
CA HIS A 428 24.38 12.77 15.52
C HIS A 428 24.53 11.71 14.43
N HIS A 429 24.59 12.15 13.18
CA HIS A 429 24.86 11.31 12.00
C HIS A 429 26.22 11.72 11.42
N GLN A 430 27.25 10.93 11.67
CA GLN A 430 28.62 11.28 11.35
C GLN A 430 29.08 10.65 10.04
N ASN A 431 29.67 11.45 9.16
CA ASN A 431 30.41 10.93 8.02
C ASN A 431 31.79 10.46 8.51
N MET A 432 32.07 9.16 8.33
CA MET A 432 33.31 8.50 8.74
C MET A 432 34.21 8.18 7.55
N GLY A 433 33.81 8.55 6.33
CA GLY A 433 34.46 8.11 5.08
C GLY A 433 35.75 8.83 4.70
N GLY A 434 36.11 9.93 5.37
CA GLY A 434 37.33 10.67 5.06
C GLY A 434 37.27 11.45 3.76
N GLU A 435 38.27 11.25 2.88
CA GLU A 435 38.38 11.98 1.61
C GLU A 435 37.31 11.55 0.58
N PRO A 436 36.84 12.50 -0.27
CA PRO A 436 35.85 12.19 -1.31
C PRO A 436 36.37 11.13 -2.29
N ARG A 437 35.56 10.12 -2.57
CA ARG A 437 35.84 9.04 -3.53
C ARG A 437 35.57 9.42 -5.00
N TYR A 438 35.25 10.68 -5.25
CA TYR A 438 34.96 11.26 -6.57
C TYR A 438 35.53 12.68 -6.72
N GLN A 439 35.62 13.16 -7.96
CA GLN A 439 36.06 14.53 -8.24
C GLN A 439 34.93 15.54 -7.95
N PRO A 440 35.16 16.52 -7.05
CA PRO A 440 34.15 17.54 -6.75
C PRO A 440 33.83 18.44 -7.95
N LYS A 441 32.54 18.73 -8.16
CA LYS A 441 32.10 19.77 -9.12
C LYS A 441 31.50 20.93 -8.34
N ASN A 442 32.11 22.12 -8.47
CA ASN A 442 31.69 23.30 -7.73
C ASN A 442 30.68 24.13 -8.55
N ASP A 443 29.42 23.81 -8.40
CA ASP A 443 28.30 24.45 -9.10
C ASP A 443 27.44 25.34 -8.20
N LYS A 444 28.04 26.12 -7.29
CA LYS A 444 27.34 26.96 -6.31
C LYS A 444 26.30 27.89 -6.93
N LYS A 445 26.66 28.63 -7.99
CA LYS A 445 25.75 29.54 -8.71
C LYS A 445 24.55 28.78 -9.32
N LEU A 446 24.82 27.61 -9.90
CA LEU A 446 23.77 26.73 -10.45
C LEU A 446 22.82 26.27 -9.33
N CYS A 447 23.34 25.84 -8.19
CA CYS A 447 22.55 25.44 -7.04
C CYS A 447 21.61 26.57 -6.57
N GLU A 448 22.12 27.78 -6.38
CA GLU A 448 21.33 28.96 -5.98
C GLU A 448 20.19 29.26 -7.00
N MET A 449 20.48 29.18 -8.27
CA MET A 449 19.49 29.37 -9.35
C MET A 449 18.40 28.30 -9.31
N LEU A 450 18.79 27.04 -9.14
CA LEU A 450 17.86 25.90 -9.07
C LEU A 450 16.98 25.98 -7.82
N ILE A 451 17.51 26.35 -6.67
CA ILE A 451 16.73 26.60 -5.45
C ILE A 451 15.64 27.65 -5.71
N LYS A 452 16.01 28.78 -6.29
CA LYS A 452 15.06 29.87 -6.61
C LYS A 452 13.95 29.40 -7.55
N ARG A 453 14.30 28.61 -8.57
CA ARG A 453 13.36 28.06 -9.55
C ARG A 453 12.37 27.09 -8.90
N HIS A 454 12.87 26.12 -8.13
CA HIS A 454 12.04 25.03 -7.59
C HIS A 454 11.24 25.43 -6.35
N LYS A 455 11.64 26.46 -5.60
CA LYS A 455 10.81 27.05 -4.54
C LYS A 455 9.45 27.54 -5.05
N LYS A 456 9.36 28.01 -6.28
CA LYS A 456 8.07 28.42 -6.87
C LYS A 456 7.12 27.23 -7.06
N LEU A 457 7.65 26.04 -7.36
CA LEU A 457 6.85 24.82 -7.50
C LEU A 457 6.32 24.32 -6.14
N LEU A 458 7.15 24.43 -5.09
CA LEU A 458 6.74 24.06 -3.72
C LEU A 458 5.55 24.90 -3.17
N ASN A 459 5.46 26.17 -3.55
CA ASN A 459 4.38 27.04 -3.11
C ASN A 459 3.02 26.66 -3.71
N ASN A 460 3.01 25.87 -4.79
CA ASN A 460 1.78 25.39 -5.43
C ASN A 460 1.29 24.04 -4.86
N LEU A 461 2.01 23.46 -3.89
CA LEU A 461 1.66 22.20 -3.23
C LEU A 461 0.93 22.36 -1.88
N ASN A 462 0.57 23.59 -1.49
CA ASN A 462 -0.13 23.90 -0.23
C ASN A 462 -1.62 24.13 -0.43
#